data_05a9156b0a3140372f859313400a06c2
#
_entry.id   05a9156b0a3140372f859313400a06c2
#
_cell.length_a   1.000
_cell.length_b   1.000
_cell.length_c   1.000
_cell.angle_alpha   90.00
_cell.angle_beta   90.00
_cell.angle_gamma   90.00
#
_symmetry.space_group_name_H-M   'P 1'
#
loop_
_entity.id
_entity.type
_entity.pdbx_description
1 polymer ?
#
loop_
_entity_poly.entity_id
_entity_poly.type
_entity_poly.pdbx_seq_one_letter_code
_entity_poly.pdbx_strand_id
1 'polypeptide(L)'
;EPIRFPYHYRAPVNTGVDSGIDLDGDGKTGGPGDSWGFGRFPGQYGMLVLSRFPLADEKSRTFQNFRWSDMPDARRPTNPDGSPFHPDEVWNQLRLSSKSHWDVVFDIDGKDFHLLAHHPTPPVFDGPEDRNGARNFDEIRFWRDYTFPRPMEYMTDDRGVSGGLPADARFVIAGDFNADPHDGDSAAGAIDQLLDAPWIDASCTPLSEGGAEAAVKQGGVNARHAGDPAADTSDFNDRQVGNLRLDYLLPASSLDVIGCGVYWPAEDQPGNASIGFSDHRLVWLDIRL
;
A
#
# COMPACT_ATOMS: atom_id res chain seq x y z
N GLU A 1 -18.02 -25.57 1.29
CA GLU A 1 -18.91 -24.45 1.61
C GLU A 1 -18.26 -23.14 1.18
N PRO A 2 -19.04 -22.15 0.70
CA PRO A 2 -18.48 -20.85 0.38
C PRO A 2 -17.98 -20.16 1.65
N ILE A 3 -16.89 -19.40 1.52
CA ILE A 3 -16.38 -18.55 2.60
C ILE A 3 -17.44 -17.51 2.94
N ARG A 4 -17.69 -17.29 4.24
CA ARG A 4 -18.60 -16.26 4.74
C ARG A 4 -17.83 -15.24 5.55
N PHE A 5 -18.01 -13.97 5.19
CA PHE A 5 -17.49 -12.82 5.92
C PHE A 5 -18.67 -12.00 6.46
N PRO A 6 -19.11 -12.24 7.71
CA PRO A 6 -20.26 -11.53 8.29
C PRO A 6 -19.96 -10.08 8.60
N TYR A 7 -18.68 -9.70 8.69
CA TYR A 7 -18.25 -8.34 8.99
C TYR A 7 -17.49 -7.76 7.81
N HIS A 8 -17.65 -6.46 7.60
CA HIS A 8 -16.91 -5.72 6.60
C HIS A 8 -16.59 -4.32 7.09
N TYR A 9 -15.43 -3.80 6.68
CA TYR A 9 -15.05 -2.42 6.94
C TYR A 9 -14.79 -1.70 5.63
N ARG A 10 -15.34 -0.50 5.55
CA ARG A 10 -15.03 0.49 4.51
C ARG A 10 -15.13 1.88 5.09
N ALA A 11 -14.24 2.76 4.66
CA ALA A 11 -14.25 4.17 5.02
C ALA A 11 -14.03 5.03 3.77
N PRO A 12 -14.26 6.32 3.81
CA PRO A 12 -13.95 7.23 2.71
C PRO A 12 -12.49 7.14 2.28
N VAL A 13 -12.25 7.35 0.98
CA VAL A 13 -10.92 7.41 0.37
C VAL A 13 -10.79 8.68 -0.46
N ASN A 14 -9.56 9.07 -0.77
CA ASN A 14 -9.25 10.31 -1.48
C ASN A 14 -9.38 10.19 -3.00
N THR A 15 -9.30 8.97 -3.54
CA THR A 15 -9.41 8.76 -4.98
C THR A 15 -10.72 9.26 -5.55
N GLY A 16 -10.63 10.07 -6.60
CA GLY A 16 -11.76 10.66 -7.31
C GLY A 16 -12.55 11.72 -6.53
N VAL A 17 -12.04 12.15 -5.36
CA VAL A 17 -12.61 13.27 -4.60
C VAL A 17 -11.92 14.55 -5.03
N ASP A 18 -12.66 15.41 -5.73
CA ASP A 18 -12.17 16.69 -6.23
C ASP A 18 -11.59 17.55 -5.09
N SER A 19 -10.39 18.06 -5.29
CA SER A 19 -9.74 18.97 -4.33
C SER A 19 -10.14 20.43 -4.53
N GLY A 20 -10.65 20.78 -5.70
CA GLY A 20 -10.86 22.16 -6.13
C GLY A 20 -9.56 22.92 -6.44
N ILE A 21 -8.42 22.24 -6.49
CA ILE A 21 -7.08 22.80 -6.70
C ILE A 21 -6.47 22.14 -7.95
N ASP A 22 -5.70 22.89 -8.72
CA ASP A 22 -4.85 22.34 -9.79
C ASP A 22 -3.66 21.61 -9.14
N LEU A 23 -3.80 20.28 -9.00
CA LEU A 23 -2.79 19.44 -8.33
C LEU A 23 -1.76 18.85 -9.30
N ASP A 24 -2.13 18.67 -10.57
CA ASP A 24 -1.22 18.12 -11.58
C ASP A 24 -0.45 19.18 -12.38
N GLY A 25 -0.81 20.46 -12.20
CA GLY A 25 -0.11 21.61 -12.78
C GLY A 25 -0.44 21.86 -14.24
N ASP A 26 -1.59 21.37 -14.74
CA ASP A 26 -2.01 21.55 -16.15
C ASP A 26 -2.70 22.91 -16.42
N GLY A 27 -2.91 23.72 -15.38
CA GLY A 27 -3.55 25.04 -15.42
C GLY A 27 -5.08 25.00 -15.39
N LYS A 28 -5.67 23.86 -15.05
CA LYS A 28 -7.12 23.68 -14.91
C LYS A 28 -7.43 23.08 -13.55
N THR A 29 -8.70 22.94 -13.21
CA THR A 29 -9.20 22.28 -12.01
C THR A 29 -10.34 21.34 -12.36
N GLY A 30 -10.55 20.30 -11.53
CA GLY A 30 -11.68 19.38 -11.65
C GLY A 30 -11.42 18.18 -12.56
N GLY A 31 -10.17 17.96 -12.97
CA GLY A 31 -9.72 16.74 -13.65
C GLY A 31 -9.49 15.58 -12.68
N PRO A 32 -9.32 14.34 -13.18
CA PRO A 32 -8.94 13.21 -12.32
C PRO A 32 -7.61 13.40 -11.59
N GLY A 33 -6.67 14.20 -12.17
CA GLY A 33 -5.40 14.58 -11.59
C GLY A 33 -5.53 15.56 -10.43
N ASP A 34 -6.64 16.32 -10.37
CA ASP A 34 -6.94 17.30 -9.32
C ASP A 34 -7.73 16.73 -8.15
N SER A 35 -8.05 15.46 -8.18
CA SER A 35 -8.57 14.76 -7.01
C SER A 35 -7.48 14.57 -5.96
N TRP A 36 -7.83 14.54 -4.68
CA TRP A 36 -6.89 14.27 -3.58
C TRP A 36 -6.07 12.98 -3.79
N GLY A 37 -6.61 12.04 -4.53
CA GLY A 37 -5.97 10.89 -5.12
C GLY A 37 -6.57 10.65 -6.51
N PHE A 38 -5.73 10.33 -7.49
CA PHE A 38 -6.17 10.16 -8.88
C PHE A 38 -7.38 9.23 -8.98
N GLY A 39 -8.43 9.69 -9.68
CA GLY A 39 -9.63 8.91 -9.94
C GLY A 39 -10.70 9.72 -10.65
N ARG A 40 -11.54 9.03 -11.43
CA ARG A 40 -12.60 9.64 -12.24
C ARG A 40 -13.92 9.77 -11.49
N PHE A 41 -14.04 9.08 -10.36
CA PHE A 41 -15.23 9.14 -9.49
C PHE A 41 -14.83 8.76 -8.05
N PRO A 42 -15.53 9.27 -7.03
CA PRO A 42 -15.23 8.98 -5.64
C PRO A 42 -15.23 7.48 -5.33
N GLY A 43 -14.15 6.99 -4.75
CA GLY A 43 -13.99 5.59 -4.36
C GLY A 43 -13.40 4.67 -5.44
N GLN A 44 -13.08 5.17 -6.62
CA GLN A 44 -12.30 4.38 -7.59
C GLN A 44 -10.98 3.94 -6.95
N TYR A 45 -10.58 2.68 -7.13
CA TYR A 45 -9.40 2.08 -6.49
C TYR A 45 -9.45 2.06 -4.94
N GLY A 46 -10.65 2.16 -4.38
CA GLY A 46 -10.86 2.11 -2.93
C GLY A 46 -10.60 0.72 -2.34
N MET A 47 -10.53 0.67 -1.02
CA MET A 47 -10.24 -0.54 -0.27
C MET A 47 -11.51 -1.11 0.37
N LEU A 48 -11.49 -2.41 0.63
CA LEU A 48 -12.53 -3.13 1.37
C LEU A 48 -11.88 -4.19 2.25
N VAL A 49 -12.27 -4.26 3.51
CA VAL A 49 -11.87 -5.33 4.41
C VAL A 49 -13.07 -6.21 4.74
N LEU A 50 -12.89 -7.50 4.57
CA LEU A 50 -13.89 -8.52 4.91
C LEU A 50 -13.35 -9.38 6.06
N SER A 51 -14.18 -9.67 7.07
CA SER A 51 -13.74 -10.40 8.26
C SER A 51 -14.74 -11.45 8.72
N ARG A 52 -14.20 -12.49 9.32
CA ARG A 52 -14.95 -13.47 10.13
C ARG A 52 -15.04 -13.06 11.60
N PHE A 53 -14.18 -12.14 12.05
CA PHE A 53 -14.13 -11.62 13.41
C PHE A 53 -14.88 -10.30 13.51
N PRO A 54 -15.48 -10.01 14.69
CA PRO A 54 -16.12 -8.72 14.94
C PRO A 54 -15.13 -7.55 14.78
N LEU A 55 -15.65 -6.43 14.33
CA LEU A 55 -14.92 -5.17 14.24
C LEU A 55 -15.11 -4.35 15.52
N ALA A 56 -14.06 -3.67 15.94
CA ALA A 56 -14.08 -2.64 16.97
C ALA A 56 -14.01 -1.26 16.30
N ASP A 57 -15.10 -0.86 15.65
CA ASP A 57 -15.15 0.35 14.79
C ASP A 57 -14.76 1.63 15.55
N GLU A 58 -15.10 1.70 16.85
CA GLU A 58 -14.75 2.83 17.72
C GLU A 58 -13.25 2.96 17.99
N LYS A 59 -12.50 1.85 17.83
CA LYS A 59 -11.04 1.81 17.98
C LYS A 59 -10.33 1.96 16.63
N SER A 60 -11.02 1.65 15.52
CA SER A 60 -10.45 1.74 14.18
C SER A 60 -10.15 3.20 13.82
N ARG A 61 -9.07 3.44 13.08
CA ARG A 61 -8.59 4.79 12.74
C ARG A 61 -8.46 4.94 11.23
N THR A 62 -8.69 6.16 10.74
CA THR A 62 -8.45 6.53 9.33
C THR A 62 -7.65 7.82 9.26
N PHE A 63 -6.85 7.95 8.20
CA PHE A 63 -5.96 9.08 7.98
C PHE A 63 -6.16 9.67 6.58
N GLN A 64 -7.42 9.75 6.14
CA GLN A 64 -7.77 10.28 4.83
C GLN A 64 -7.33 11.75 4.67
N ASN A 65 -7.49 12.54 5.75
CA ASN A 65 -7.24 13.98 5.74
C ASN A 65 -5.85 14.36 6.23
N PHE A 66 -4.99 13.39 6.56
CA PHE A 66 -3.63 13.68 7.01
C PHE A 66 -2.86 14.41 5.91
N ARG A 67 -2.33 15.60 6.23
CA ARG A 67 -1.60 16.43 5.27
C ARG A 67 -0.17 15.93 5.12
N TRP A 68 0.30 15.90 3.89
CA TRP A 68 1.68 15.47 3.60
C TRP A 68 2.70 16.40 4.28
N SER A 69 2.43 17.70 4.31
CA SER A 69 3.26 18.70 4.98
C SER A 69 3.37 18.54 6.51
N ASP A 70 2.45 17.79 7.15
CA ASP A 70 2.50 17.52 8.60
C ASP A 70 3.48 16.39 8.94
N MET A 71 3.97 15.65 7.95
CA MET A 71 4.99 14.61 8.13
C MET A 71 6.38 15.27 8.26
N PRO A 72 7.13 15.05 9.34
CA PRO A 72 8.50 15.55 9.45
C PRO A 72 9.39 15.02 8.31
N ASP A 73 10.22 15.89 7.74
CA ASP A 73 11.11 15.55 6.62
C ASP A 73 10.39 14.92 5.42
N ALA A 74 9.16 15.36 5.15
CA ALA A 74 8.38 14.90 4.01
C ALA A 74 9.12 15.16 2.68
N ARG A 75 9.06 14.18 1.78
CA ARG A 75 9.66 14.27 0.44
C ARG A 75 8.85 15.19 -0.47
N ARG A 76 8.98 16.50 -0.29
CA ARG A 76 8.30 17.46 -1.16
C ARG A 76 8.85 17.36 -2.59
N PRO A 77 8.00 17.08 -3.61
CA PRO A 77 8.44 17.01 -5.00
C PRO A 77 9.08 18.30 -5.48
N THR A 78 10.17 18.18 -6.25
CA THR A 78 10.92 19.32 -6.79
C THR A 78 11.13 19.19 -8.28
N ASN A 79 11.03 20.32 -8.98
CA ASN A 79 11.39 20.38 -10.38
C ASN A 79 12.90 20.12 -10.59
N PRO A 80 13.36 19.80 -11.81
CA PRO A 80 14.78 19.58 -12.10
C PRO A 80 15.71 20.76 -11.76
N ASP A 81 15.15 21.98 -11.69
CA ASP A 81 15.89 23.17 -11.29
C ASP A 81 16.00 23.37 -9.76
N GLY A 82 15.42 22.44 -9.00
CA GLY A 82 15.39 22.48 -7.53
C GLY A 82 14.25 23.30 -6.93
N SER A 83 13.40 23.92 -7.74
CA SER A 83 12.22 24.62 -7.23
C SER A 83 11.15 23.63 -6.79
N PRO A 84 10.31 23.95 -5.78
CA PRO A 84 9.19 23.11 -5.41
C PRO A 84 8.22 22.92 -6.58
N PHE A 85 7.75 21.67 -6.81
CA PHE A 85 6.73 21.38 -7.82
C PHE A 85 5.40 22.01 -7.43
N HIS A 86 4.94 21.75 -6.20
CA HIS A 86 3.74 22.38 -5.66
C HIS A 86 4.07 23.69 -4.97
N PRO A 87 3.37 24.82 -5.27
CA PRO A 87 3.43 26.03 -4.47
C PRO A 87 3.09 25.77 -3.00
N ASP A 88 3.55 26.64 -2.08
CA ASP A 88 3.33 26.45 -0.64
C ASP A 88 1.84 26.37 -0.27
N GLU A 89 0.99 27.11 -0.95
CA GLU A 89 -0.46 27.11 -0.73
C GLU A 89 -1.08 25.76 -1.08
N VAL A 90 -0.60 25.06 -2.10
CA VAL A 90 -1.02 23.71 -2.49
C VAL A 90 -0.40 22.68 -1.54
N TRP A 91 0.92 22.76 -1.32
CA TRP A 91 1.65 21.84 -0.46
C TRP A 91 1.06 21.73 0.95
N ASN A 92 0.70 22.86 1.56
CA ASN A 92 0.11 22.90 2.89
C ASN A 92 -1.30 22.33 3.00
N GLN A 93 -1.93 22.02 1.89
CA GLN A 93 -3.28 21.40 1.83
C GLN A 93 -3.23 19.97 1.32
N LEU A 94 -2.15 19.58 0.61
CA LEU A 94 -2.06 18.28 -0.06
C LEU A 94 -2.12 17.13 0.96
N ARG A 95 -3.05 16.23 0.75
CA ARG A 95 -3.19 15.03 1.59
C ARG A 95 -2.10 14.02 1.23
N LEU A 96 -1.52 13.37 2.23
CA LEU A 96 -0.48 12.37 1.99
C LEU A 96 -1.06 11.18 1.23
N SER A 97 -2.12 10.58 1.74
CA SER A 97 -2.65 9.34 1.18
C SER A 97 -3.48 9.56 -0.08
N SER A 98 -3.17 8.84 -1.14
CA SER A 98 -3.99 8.83 -2.36
C SER A 98 -5.34 8.11 -2.15
N LYS A 99 -5.39 7.13 -1.27
CA LYS A 99 -6.64 6.47 -0.82
C LYS A 99 -6.93 6.89 0.62
N SER A 100 -6.43 6.18 1.58
CA SER A 100 -6.41 6.46 3.01
C SER A 100 -5.49 5.44 3.67
N HIS A 101 -4.98 5.70 4.85
CA HIS A 101 -4.43 4.68 5.73
C HIS A 101 -5.53 4.25 6.68
N TRP A 102 -5.81 2.94 6.77
CA TRP A 102 -6.82 2.39 7.66
C TRP A 102 -6.18 1.47 8.70
N ASP A 103 -6.29 1.81 9.96
CA ASP A 103 -6.07 0.91 11.08
C ASP A 103 -7.42 0.32 11.47
N VAL A 104 -7.68 -0.89 10.99
CA VAL A 104 -8.94 -1.60 11.23
C VAL A 104 -8.74 -2.57 12.39
N VAL A 105 -9.48 -2.36 13.47
CA VAL A 105 -9.34 -3.13 14.70
C VAL A 105 -10.39 -4.24 14.76
N PHE A 106 -9.93 -5.45 15.01
CA PHE A 106 -10.77 -6.63 15.26
C PHE A 106 -10.70 -7.03 16.72
N ASP A 107 -11.83 -7.51 17.25
CA ASP A 107 -11.85 -8.25 18.51
C ASP A 107 -11.64 -9.74 18.21
N ILE A 108 -10.49 -10.27 18.62
CA ILE A 108 -10.19 -11.69 18.53
C ILE A 108 -9.99 -12.23 19.93
N ASP A 109 -10.99 -12.96 20.45
CA ASP A 109 -11.02 -13.53 21.80
C ASP A 109 -10.77 -12.47 22.90
N GLY A 110 -11.38 -11.30 22.76
CA GLY A 110 -11.28 -10.19 23.73
C GLY A 110 -9.96 -9.41 23.65
N LYS A 111 -9.19 -9.58 22.56
CA LYS A 111 -7.93 -8.88 22.33
C LYS A 111 -7.96 -8.16 21.01
N ASP A 112 -7.47 -6.92 21.00
CA ASP A 112 -7.36 -6.13 19.79
C ASP A 112 -6.31 -6.70 18.84
N PHE A 113 -6.69 -6.77 17.57
CA PHE A 113 -5.83 -7.11 16.44
C PHE A 113 -5.99 -6.05 15.34
N HIS A 114 -4.90 -5.49 14.85
CA HIS A 114 -4.90 -4.37 13.91
C HIS A 114 -4.55 -4.84 12.50
N LEU A 115 -5.41 -4.58 11.53
CA LEU A 115 -5.10 -4.67 10.12
C LEU A 115 -4.82 -3.26 9.59
N LEU A 116 -3.56 -3.00 9.25
CA LEU A 116 -3.11 -1.72 8.71
C LEU A 116 -3.20 -1.78 7.18
N ALA A 117 -4.38 -1.43 6.67
CA ALA A 117 -4.68 -1.54 5.24
C ALA A 117 -4.32 -0.26 4.48
N HIS A 118 -3.61 -0.42 3.37
CA HIS A 118 -3.21 0.69 2.52
C HIS A 118 -3.06 0.29 1.06
N HIS A 119 -3.14 1.30 0.17
CA HIS A 119 -2.83 1.19 -1.24
C HIS A 119 -2.20 2.52 -1.69
N PRO A 120 -0.86 2.67 -1.58
CA PRO A 120 -0.11 3.85 -1.98
C PRO A 120 -0.31 4.26 -3.44
N THR A 121 0.11 5.48 -3.75
CA THR A 121 0.21 5.99 -5.11
C THR A 121 1.16 5.11 -5.93
N PRO A 122 0.79 4.68 -7.16
CA PRO A 122 1.77 4.09 -8.08
C PRO A 122 2.89 5.09 -8.38
N PRO A 123 4.18 4.70 -8.31
CA PRO A 123 5.33 5.61 -8.50
C PRO A 123 5.62 5.90 -9.98
N VAL A 124 4.58 6.05 -10.77
CA VAL A 124 4.61 6.24 -12.23
C VAL A 124 3.54 7.25 -12.64
N PHE A 125 3.45 7.58 -13.92
CA PHE A 125 2.48 8.52 -14.50
C PHE A 125 2.69 9.98 -14.09
N ASP A 126 3.94 10.37 -13.83
CA ASP A 126 4.37 11.73 -13.50
C ASP A 126 5.53 12.19 -14.38
N GLY A 127 6.10 13.34 -14.05
CA GLY A 127 7.22 13.94 -14.77
C GLY A 127 8.55 13.78 -14.03
N PRO A 128 9.56 14.54 -14.46
CA PRO A 128 10.90 14.47 -13.87
C PRO A 128 10.98 14.96 -12.41
N GLU A 129 9.90 15.52 -11.86
CA GLU A 129 9.76 15.91 -10.47
C GLU A 129 9.48 14.72 -9.54
N ASP A 130 9.18 13.54 -10.10
CA ASP A 130 8.93 12.28 -9.37
C ASP A 130 7.92 12.44 -8.21
N ARG A 131 6.83 13.19 -8.46
CA ARG A 131 5.85 13.48 -7.40
C ARG A 131 5.14 12.24 -6.89
N ASN A 132 4.88 11.27 -7.75
CA ASN A 132 4.22 10.02 -7.40
C ASN A 132 5.17 9.06 -6.66
N GLY A 133 6.44 8.99 -7.07
CA GLY A 133 7.47 8.22 -6.36
C GLY A 133 7.77 8.80 -4.98
N ALA A 134 7.87 10.12 -4.86
CA ALA A 134 8.03 10.80 -3.57
C ALA A 134 6.83 10.54 -2.64
N ARG A 135 5.60 10.58 -3.19
CA ARG A 135 4.37 10.31 -2.45
C ARG A 135 4.28 8.86 -2.00
N ASN A 136 4.53 7.91 -2.90
CA ASN A 136 4.58 6.48 -2.60
C ASN A 136 5.53 6.19 -1.44
N PHE A 137 6.74 6.75 -1.49
CA PHE A 137 7.74 6.58 -0.44
C PHE A 137 7.25 7.03 0.94
N ASP A 138 6.63 8.21 1.03
CA ASP A 138 6.14 8.75 2.30
C ASP A 138 4.83 8.09 2.74
N GLU A 139 3.97 7.64 1.82
CA GLU A 139 2.81 6.80 2.13
C GLU A 139 3.24 5.48 2.79
N ILE A 140 4.32 4.84 2.30
CA ILE A 140 4.90 3.62 2.90
C ILE A 140 5.54 3.94 4.26
N ARG A 141 6.31 5.03 4.34
CA ARG A 141 6.93 5.51 5.56
C ARG A 141 5.91 5.76 6.68
N PHE A 142 4.69 6.18 6.33
CA PHE A 142 3.64 6.39 7.30
C PHE A 142 3.41 5.14 8.18
N TRP A 143 3.33 3.94 7.59
CA TRP A 143 3.16 2.72 8.36
C TRP A 143 4.39 2.35 9.19
N ARG A 144 5.61 2.58 8.67
CA ARG A 144 6.82 2.43 9.45
C ARG A 144 6.79 3.30 10.72
N ASP A 145 6.44 4.55 10.58
CA ASP A 145 6.39 5.50 11.70
C ASP A 145 5.20 5.21 12.63
N TYR A 146 4.05 4.78 12.09
CA TYR A 146 2.86 4.42 12.85
C TYR A 146 3.06 3.18 13.76
N THR A 147 3.81 2.21 13.28
CA THR A 147 4.13 0.98 14.00
C THR A 147 5.41 1.09 14.83
N PHE A 148 6.12 2.23 14.76
CA PHE A 148 7.36 2.42 15.52
C PHE A 148 7.10 2.30 17.04
N PRO A 149 7.95 1.54 17.79
CA PRO A 149 7.69 1.27 19.22
C PRO A 149 7.74 2.49 20.16
N ARG A 150 7.90 3.69 19.64
CA ARG A 150 7.80 4.96 20.37
C ARG A 150 6.75 5.85 19.71
N PRO A 151 5.92 6.56 20.48
CA PRO A 151 4.87 7.40 19.90
C PRO A 151 5.42 8.45 18.92
N MET A 152 4.81 8.50 17.74
CA MET A 152 5.03 9.54 16.73
C MET A 152 3.84 10.50 16.78
N GLU A 153 3.94 11.57 17.57
CA GLU A 153 2.83 12.47 17.90
C GLU A 153 2.29 13.28 16.72
N TYR A 154 3.06 13.41 15.63
CA TYR A 154 2.62 14.13 14.43
C TYR A 154 1.49 13.42 13.67
N MET A 155 1.30 12.13 13.90
CA MET A 155 0.31 11.30 13.20
C MET A 155 -1.06 11.47 13.86
N THR A 156 -1.87 12.35 13.29
CA THR A 156 -3.22 12.63 13.79
C THR A 156 -4.26 12.07 12.84
N ASP A 157 -5.18 11.26 13.36
CA ASP A 157 -6.26 10.65 12.58
C ASP A 157 -7.40 11.63 12.25
N ASP A 158 -8.36 11.16 11.44
CA ASP A 158 -9.50 11.97 11.01
C ASP A 158 -10.47 12.38 12.15
N ARG A 159 -10.29 11.81 13.35
CA ARG A 159 -11.03 12.18 14.58
C ARG A 159 -10.22 13.08 15.51
N GLY A 160 -8.99 13.44 15.13
CA GLY A 160 -8.10 14.29 15.92
C GLY A 160 -7.32 13.55 17.02
N VAL A 161 -7.24 12.21 16.97
CA VAL A 161 -6.43 11.41 17.89
C VAL A 161 -5.01 11.30 17.35
N SER A 162 -4.02 11.71 18.14
CA SER A 162 -2.60 11.67 17.76
C SER A 162 -1.90 10.40 18.25
N GLY A 163 -0.76 10.09 17.61
CA GLY A 163 0.12 8.97 17.94
C GLY A 163 -0.10 7.72 17.08
N GLY A 164 0.89 6.84 17.11
CA GLY A 164 0.88 5.52 16.44
C GLY A 164 0.32 4.41 17.31
N LEU A 165 0.65 3.17 16.96
CA LEU A 165 0.25 1.97 17.74
C LEU A 165 0.98 1.88 19.08
N PRO A 166 0.35 1.25 20.10
CA PRO A 166 1.07 0.77 21.28
C PRO A 166 2.22 -0.18 20.90
N ALA A 167 3.31 -0.15 21.65
CA ALA A 167 4.51 -0.94 21.34
C ALA A 167 4.29 -2.47 21.36
N ASP A 168 3.23 -2.94 22.03
CA ASP A 168 2.84 -4.34 22.14
C ASP A 168 1.64 -4.69 21.25
N ALA A 169 1.24 -3.81 20.34
CA ALA A 169 0.12 -4.05 19.47
C ALA A 169 0.38 -5.25 18.53
N ARG A 170 -0.65 -6.07 18.36
CA ARG A 170 -0.66 -7.15 17.37
C ARG A 170 -1.20 -6.62 16.06
N PHE A 171 -0.37 -6.56 15.03
CA PHE A 171 -0.76 -6.00 13.74
C PHE A 171 -0.26 -6.80 12.54
N VAL A 172 -0.94 -6.61 11.41
CA VAL A 172 -0.45 -6.93 10.06
C VAL A 172 -0.64 -5.71 9.18
N ILE A 173 0.42 -5.28 8.51
CA ILE A 173 0.35 -4.29 7.43
C ILE A 173 -0.02 -5.04 6.15
N ALA A 174 -1.02 -4.58 5.40
CA ALA A 174 -1.56 -5.28 4.24
C ALA A 174 -1.92 -4.34 3.10
N GLY A 175 -1.57 -4.71 1.87
CA GLY A 175 -2.00 -3.98 0.68
C GLY A 175 -1.13 -4.19 -0.55
N ASP A 176 -1.57 -3.59 -1.64
CA ASP A 176 -0.75 -3.30 -2.81
C ASP A 176 0.06 -2.02 -2.51
N PHE A 177 1.36 -2.17 -2.31
CA PHE A 177 2.25 -1.05 -1.97
C PHE A 177 2.84 -0.35 -3.20
N ASN A 178 2.58 -0.85 -4.39
CA ASN A 178 3.12 -0.30 -5.64
C ASN A 178 4.65 -0.10 -5.58
N ALA A 179 5.37 -0.92 -4.83
CA ALA A 179 6.81 -0.80 -4.61
C ALA A 179 7.45 -2.19 -4.52
N ASP A 180 8.31 -2.50 -5.48
CA ASP A 180 9.15 -3.68 -5.49
C ASP A 180 10.53 -3.34 -4.92
N PRO A 181 11.19 -4.21 -4.13
CA PRO A 181 12.49 -3.90 -3.53
C PRO A 181 13.65 -3.94 -4.54
N HIS A 182 13.45 -4.52 -5.72
CA HIS A 182 14.50 -4.77 -6.70
C HIS A 182 14.23 -4.20 -8.07
N ASP A 183 12.96 -4.14 -8.47
CA ASP A 183 12.53 -3.85 -9.83
C ASP A 183 11.46 -2.76 -9.87
N GLY A 184 11.11 -2.30 -11.09
CA GLY A 184 10.10 -1.23 -11.28
C GLY A 184 10.64 0.17 -11.01
N ASP A 185 9.73 1.12 -10.85
CA ASP A 185 10.03 2.55 -10.81
C ASP A 185 9.89 3.17 -9.39
N SER A 186 9.71 2.36 -8.36
CA SER A 186 9.60 2.89 -6.99
C SER A 186 10.89 3.57 -6.53
N ALA A 187 10.77 4.62 -5.74
CA ALA A 187 11.92 5.30 -5.17
C ALA A 187 12.78 4.29 -4.36
N ALA A 188 14.10 4.34 -4.55
CA ALA A 188 15.02 3.41 -3.88
C ALA A 188 14.79 3.37 -2.37
N GLY A 189 14.64 2.17 -1.82
CA GLY A 189 14.37 1.95 -0.41
C GLY A 189 12.92 2.20 0.04
N ALA A 190 11.98 2.41 -0.89
CA ALA A 190 10.60 2.70 -0.52
C ALA A 190 9.99 1.60 0.35
N ILE A 191 9.94 0.38 -0.14
CA ILE A 191 9.37 -0.75 0.63
C ILE A 191 10.36 -1.29 1.68
N ASP A 192 11.66 -1.10 1.49
CA ASP A 192 12.68 -1.52 2.45
C ASP A 192 12.52 -0.84 3.81
N GLN A 193 11.88 0.34 3.86
CA GLN A 193 11.51 0.99 5.11
C GLN A 193 10.67 0.09 6.04
N LEU A 194 9.87 -0.81 5.46
CA LEU A 194 9.07 -1.79 6.20
C LEU A 194 9.80 -3.13 6.31
N LEU A 195 10.45 -3.60 5.23
CA LEU A 195 11.12 -4.88 5.20
C LEU A 195 12.32 -4.94 6.15
N ASP A 196 13.02 -3.82 6.36
CA ASP A 196 14.18 -3.72 7.25
C ASP A 196 13.83 -3.28 8.69
N ALA A 197 12.55 -3.01 8.97
CA ALA A 197 12.13 -2.57 10.31
C ALA A 197 12.16 -3.72 11.32
N PRO A 198 12.96 -3.68 12.40
CA PRO A 198 13.16 -4.84 13.28
C PRO A 198 11.93 -5.23 14.12
N TRP A 199 10.90 -4.39 14.15
CA TRP A 199 9.61 -4.70 14.79
C TRP A 199 8.56 -5.25 13.83
N ILE A 200 8.92 -5.41 12.55
CA ILE A 200 8.11 -6.04 11.50
C ILE A 200 8.78 -7.35 11.11
N ASP A 201 8.02 -8.41 10.93
CA ASP A 201 8.54 -9.69 10.44
C ASP A 201 8.36 -9.78 8.92
N ALA A 202 9.45 -9.64 8.20
CA ALA A 202 9.54 -9.83 6.74
C ALA A 202 10.20 -11.17 6.35
N SER A 203 10.38 -12.10 7.29
CA SER A 203 11.12 -13.34 7.05
C SER A 203 10.38 -14.32 6.13
N CYS A 204 9.05 -14.28 6.08
CA CYS A 204 8.26 -15.07 5.15
C CYS A 204 8.03 -14.29 3.85
N THR A 205 8.83 -14.55 2.82
CA THR A 205 8.56 -14.05 1.47
C THR A 205 7.54 -14.97 0.80
N PRO A 206 6.32 -14.48 0.46
CA PRO A 206 5.35 -15.27 -0.27
C PRO A 206 5.87 -15.67 -1.64
N LEU A 207 5.77 -16.95 -2.01
CA LEU A 207 6.27 -17.47 -3.27
C LEU A 207 5.19 -18.25 -4.02
N SER A 208 5.34 -18.36 -5.36
CA SER A 208 4.51 -19.17 -6.24
C SER A 208 5.30 -19.84 -7.35
N GLU A 209 4.88 -21.03 -7.78
CA GLU A 209 5.45 -21.70 -8.96
C GLU A 209 5.02 -20.99 -10.25
N GLY A 210 3.79 -20.48 -10.30
CA GLY A 210 3.24 -19.81 -11.47
C GLY A 210 3.90 -18.47 -11.78
N GLY A 211 4.34 -17.70 -10.77
CA GLY A 211 5.11 -16.47 -10.98
C GLY A 211 6.45 -16.75 -11.67
N ALA A 212 7.19 -17.74 -11.16
CA ALA A 212 8.45 -18.18 -11.77
C ALA A 212 8.25 -18.68 -13.22
N GLU A 213 7.22 -19.48 -13.46
CA GLU A 213 6.86 -19.99 -14.80
C GLU A 213 6.46 -18.85 -15.74
N ALA A 214 5.62 -17.93 -15.27
CA ALA A 214 5.13 -16.79 -16.05
C ALA A 214 6.28 -15.91 -16.51
N ALA A 215 7.20 -15.52 -15.65
CA ALA A 215 8.34 -14.68 -16.00
C ALA A 215 9.19 -15.29 -17.12
N VAL A 216 9.42 -16.61 -17.10
CA VAL A 216 10.15 -17.32 -18.16
C VAL A 216 9.38 -17.34 -19.49
N LYS A 217 8.06 -17.60 -19.46
CA LYS A 217 7.23 -17.69 -20.66
C LYS A 217 6.99 -16.33 -21.32
N GLN A 218 6.72 -15.31 -20.51
CA GLN A 218 6.43 -13.97 -20.97
C GLN A 218 7.70 -13.25 -21.47
N GLY A 219 8.85 -13.49 -20.82
CA GLY A 219 10.13 -12.88 -21.22
C GLY A 219 10.07 -11.34 -21.14
N GLY A 220 10.51 -10.65 -22.19
CA GLY A 220 10.47 -9.19 -22.22
C GLY A 220 11.32 -8.53 -21.14
N VAL A 221 10.72 -7.64 -20.33
CA VAL A 221 11.42 -6.99 -19.21
C VAL A 221 11.67 -7.96 -18.06
N ASN A 222 10.81 -8.97 -17.87
CA ASN A 222 10.96 -10.00 -16.83
C ASN A 222 12.34 -10.70 -16.89
N ALA A 223 12.89 -10.87 -18.09
CA ALA A 223 14.22 -11.44 -18.29
C ALA A 223 15.39 -10.57 -17.76
N ARG A 224 15.10 -9.32 -17.35
CA ARG A 224 16.08 -8.36 -16.83
C ARG A 224 15.85 -7.99 -15.38
N HIS A 225 14.71 -8.42 -14.80
CA HIS A 225 14.41 -8.21 -13.40
C HIS A 225 15.48 -8.88 -12.51
N ALA A 226 15.80 -8.23 -11.42
CA ALA A 226 16.80 -8.67 -10.45
C ALA A 226 16.18 -9.49 -9.30
N GLY A 227 14.88 -9.26 -9.03
CA GLY A 227 14.11 -9.97 -8.00
C GLY A 227 13.88 -11.45 -8.34
N ASP A 228 13.45 -12.21 -7.32
CA ASP A 228 13.00 -13.59 -7.53
C ASP A 228 11.59 -13.60 -8.13
N PRO A 229 11.40 -14.06 -9.39
CA PRO A 229 10.11 -14.06 -10.03
C PRO A 229 9.06 -14.95 -9.35
N ALA A 230 9.46 -15.86 -8.47
CA ALA A 230 8.53 -16.61 -7.64
C ALA A 230 7.83 -15.73 -6.59
N ALA A 231 8.43 -14.58 -6.23
CA ALA A 231 7.89 -13.63 -5.28
C ALA A 231 6.95 -12.60 -5.91
N ASP A 232 6.85 -12.53 -7.24
CA ASP A 232 5.99 -11.60 -7.93
C ASP A 232 4.52 -11.82 -7.58
N THR A 233 3.80 -10.72 -7.42
CA THR A 233 2.37 -10.71 -7.05
C THR A 233 1.51 -10.01 -8.08
N SER A 234 2.11 -9.41 -9.09
CA SER A 234 1.44 -8.71 -10.19
C SER A 234 1.99 -9.13 -11.55
N ASP A 235 1.18 -8.96 -12.59
CA ASP A 235 1.43 -9.41 -13.96
C ASP A 235 0.99 -8.28 -14.93
N PHE A 236 1.91 -7.38 -15.24
CA PHE A 236 1.67 -6.25 -16.10
C PHE A 236 2.23 -6.49 -17.51
N ASN A 237 2.28 -5.41 -18.32
CA ASN A 237 2.76 -5.48 -19.69
C ASN A 237 4.26 -5.83 -19.75
N ASP A 238 4.58 -7.00 -20.32
CA ASP A 238 5.94 -7.55 -20.46
C ASP A 238 6.92 -6.71 -21.27
N ARG A 239 6.43 -5.70 -22.01
CA ARG A 239 7.28 -4.80 -22.78
C ARG A 239 7.68 -3.55 -22.00
N GLN A 240 7.02 -3.27 -20.90
CA GLN A 240 7.19 -2.02 -20.12
C GLN A 240 7.55 -2.27 -18.68
N VAL A 241 6.70 -2.97 -17.94
CA VAL A 241 6.79 -3.16 -16.49
C VAL A 241 7.12 -4.60 -16.13
N GLY A 242 6.44 -5.59 -16.73
CA GLY A 242 6.57 -7.01 -16.36
C GLY A 242 5.92 -7.36 -15.03
N ASN A 243 6.40 -8.44 -14.42
CA ASN A 243 5.89 -8.94 -13.15
C ASN A 243 6.68 -8.30 -12.00
N LEU A 244 6.00 -7.93 -10.93
CA LEU A 244 6.57 -7.27 -9.75
C LEU A 244 5.97 -7.81 -8.47
N ARG A 245 6.72 -7.71 -7.37
CA ARG A 245 6.25 -7.94 -6.01
C ARG A 245 5.69 -6.64 -5.43
N LEU A 246 4.38 -6.45 -5.49
CA LEU A 246 3.73 -5.21 -5.04
C LEU A 246 2.83 -5.40 -3.82
N ASP A 247 2.33 -6.64 -3.60
CA ASP A 247 1.38 -6.95 -2.55
C ASP A 247 2.07 -7.58 -1.35
N TYR A 248 1.84 -7.03 -0.17
CA TYR A 248 2.52 -7.41 1.06
C TYR A 248 1.55 -7.70 2.19
N LEU A 249 1.93 -8.68 3.03
CA LEU A 249 1.37 -8.95 4.34
C LEU A 249 2.52 -9.02 5.34
N LEU A 250 2.70 -7.96 6.13
CA LEU A 250 3.85 -7.78 7.02
C LEU A 250 3.38 -7.72 8.48
N PRO A 251 3.49 -8.82 9.23
CA PRO A 251 3.07 -8.89 10.62
C PRO A 251 4.06 -8.22 11.58
N ALA A 252 3.60 -7.88 12.78
CA ALA A 252 4.46 -7.53 13.89
C ALA A 252 5.45 -8.68 14.18
N SER A 253 6.70 -8.36 14.49
CA SER A 253 7.74 -9.37 14.83
C SER A 253 7.44 -10.20 16.08
N SER A 254 6.44 -9.80 16.86
CA SER A 254 5.93 -10.57 18.02
C SER A 254 4.94 -11.67 17.65
N LEU A 255 4.47 -11.74 16.42
CA LEU A 255 3.54 -12.76 15.94
C LEU A 255 4.29 -13.97 15.38
N ASP A 256 3.73 -15.16 15.60
CA ASP A 256 4.29 -16.43 15.12
C ASP A 256 3.76 -16.71 13.69
N VAL A 257 4.58 -16.49 12.68
CA VAL A 257 4.26 -16.78 11.27
C VAL A 257 4.39 -18.28 11.03
N ILE A 258 3.30 -18.90 10.55
CA ILE A 258 3.23 -20.35 10.27
C ILE A 258 3.54 -20.60 8.78
N GLY A 259 3.11 -19.71 7.90
CA GLY A 259 3.35 -19.81 6.47
C GLY A 259 2.81 -18.61 5.68
N CYS A 260 3.27 -18.48 4.47
CA CYS A 260 2.80 -17.48 3.52
C CYS A 260 2.93 -18.00 2.08
N GLY A 261 2.25 -17.36 1.13
CA GLY A 261 2.40 -17.70 -0.28
C GLY A 261 1.58 -16.79 -1.19
N VAL A 262 1.86 -16.90 -2.48
CA VAL A 262 1.11 -16.25 -3.55
C VAL A 262 0.26 -17.30 -4.25
N TYR A 263 -1.03 -17.06 -4.38
CA TYR A 263 -1.91 -17.89 -5.19
C TYR A 263 -1.72 -17.54 -6.68
N TRP A 264 -0.70 -18.13 -7.23
CA TRP A 264 -0.39 -18.10 -8.66
C TRP A 264 -0.03 -19.54 -9.10
N PRO A 265 -1.04 -20.38 -9.36
CA PRO A 265 -0.80 -21.76 -9.82
C PRO A 265 -0.11 -21.74 -11.19
N ALA A 266 0.81 -22.68 -11.40
CA ALA A 266 1.41 -22.95 -12.71
C ALA A 266 0.35 -23.36 -13.75
N GLU A 267 0.68 -23.28 -15.04
CA GLU A 267 -0.30 -23.45 -16.13
C GLU A 267 -1.02 -24.80 -16.10
N ASP A 268 -0.34 -25.87 -15.65
CA ASP A 268 -0.90 -27.22 -15.56
C ASP A 268 -1.59 -27.51 -14.21
N GLN A 269 -1.55 -26.56 -13.26
CA GLN A 269 -2.13 -26.75 -11.94
C GLN A 269 -3.61 -26.35 -11.86
N PRO A 270 -4.39 -27.03 -10.99
CA PRO A 270 -5.77 -26.63 -10.72
C PRO A 270 -5.85 -25.19 -10.23
N GLY A 271 -6.79 -24.43 -10.78
CA GLY A 271 -7.01 -23.03 -10.38
C GLY A 271 -6.34 -22.01 -11.30
N ASN A 272 -5.41 -22.41 -12.18
CA ASN A 272 -4.76 -21.47 -13.11
C ASN A 272 -5.76 -20.66 -13.95
N ALA A 273 -6.87 -21.25 -14.40
CA ALA A 273 -7.90 -20.52 -15.13
C ALA A 273 -8.53 -19.33 -14.35
N SER A 274 -8.36 -19.26 -13.04
CA SER A 274 -8.92 -18.18 -12.20
C SER A 274 -8.00 -16.99 -12.03
N ILE A 275 -6.71 -17.06 -12.40
CA ILE A 275 -5.77 -15.94 -12.23
C ILE A 275 -5.97 -14.80 -13.25
N GLY A 276 -6.63 -15.07 -14.38
CA GLY A 276 -6.85 -14.09 -15.45
C GLY A 276 -7.91 -13.00 -15.15
N PHE A 277 -8.51 -12.98 -13.96
CA PHE A 277 -9.52 -11.98 -13.57
C PHE A 277 -8.91 -10.68 -13.02
N SER A 278 -7.63 -10.69 -12.68
CA SER A 278 -6.90 -9.55 -12.15
C SER A 278 -5.45 -9.59 -12.62
N ASP A 279 -4.83 -8.44 -12.74
CA ASP A 279 -3.39 -8.25 -12.89
C ASP A 279 -2.62 -8.42 -11.56
N HIS A 280 -3.31 -8.53 -10.44
CA HIS A 280 -2.74 -8.94 -9.15
C HIS A 280 -3.11 -10.37 -8.77
N ARG A 281 -2.29 -10.96 -7.90
CA ARG A 281 -2.47 -12.32 -7.36
C ARG A 281 -2.80 -12.25 -5.87
N LEU A 282 -3.59 -13.23 -5.39
CA LEU A 282 -3.91 -13.33 -3.98
C LEU A 282 -2.65 -13.69 -3.17
N VAL A 283 -2.29 -12.84 -2.22
CA VAL A 283 -1.27 -13.14 -1.20
C VAL A 283 -1.96 -13.60 0.08
N TRP A 284 -1.39 -14.61 0.75
CA TRP A 284 -1.91 -15.11 2.02
C TRP A 284 -0.79 -15.24 3.06
N LEU A 285 -1.18 -15.10 4.32
CA LEU A 285 -0.31 -15.23 5.49
C LEU A 285 -1.07 -15.95 6.60
N ASP A 286 -0.49 -17.03 7.12
CA ASP A 286 -0.97 -17.74 8.29
C ASP A 286 -0.14 -17.36 9.52
N ILE A 287 -0.83 -16.85 10.56
CA ILE A 287 -0.24 -16.46 11.83
C ILE A 287 -0.94 -17.14 12.99
N ARG A 288 -0.20 -17.40 14.06
CA ARG A 288 -0.76 -17.85 15.33
C ARG A 288 -0.99 -16.64 16.22
N LEU A 289 -2.22 -16.52 16.74
CA LEU A 289 -2.67 -15.43 17.61
C LEU A 289 -2.66 -15.83 19.07
#